data_1bc0b5e001de497b8ae9e44d8232c075
#
_entry.id   1bc0b5e001de497b8ae9e44d8232c075
#
_cell.length_a   1.000
_cell.length_b   1.000
_cell.length_c   1.000
_cell.angle_alpha   90.00
_cell.angle_beta   90.00
_cell.angle_gamma   90.00
#
_symmetry.space_group_name_H-M   'P 1'
#
loop_
_entity.id
_entity.type
_entity.pdbx_description
1 polymer ?
#
loop_
_entity_poly.entity_id
_entity_poly.type
_entity_poly.pdbx_seq_one_letter_code
_entity_poly.pdbx_strand_id
1 'polypeptide(L)'
;IIFSMDYPLWLPFKNEWWTFFVILASILIIVMASELILKLRMLSPESNRRVVHIFIGTFVTLSPIVFTSYLPPATLAFIFIILNYFAYSNKRFKGIHSQSRITYGTIYFPIGYFIITVCFWQYTELLIISLSILTIADPIASYVGENTSNNNEFTIWEDKKTIEGTAAFFITSTVIVF
;
A
#
# COMPACT_ATOMS: atom_id res chain seq x y z
N ILE A 1 -1.50 10.69 24.64
CA ILE A 1 -1.35 9.48 25.49
C ILE A 1 -0.29 8.63 24.81
N ILE A 2 0.94 8.69 25.32
CA ILE A 2 2.05 7.89 24.81
C ILE A 2 1.84 6.49 25.37
N PHE A 3 1.33 5.58 24.55
CA PHE A 3 1.35 4.16 24.89
C PHE A 3 2.80 3.66 24.75
N SER A 4 3.49 3.43 25.86
CA SER A 4 4.72 2.64 25.87
C SER A 4 4.35 1.17 25.67
N MET A 5 4.09 0.80 24.43
CA MET A 5 3.93 -0.62 24.07
C MET A 5 5.31 -1.21 23.78
N ASP A 6 5.60 -2.35 24.39
CA ASP A 6 6.79 -3.12 24.03
C ASP A 6 6.55 -3.83 22.70
N TYR A 7 7.26 -3.43 21.68
CA TYR A 7 7.24 -4.08 20.36
C TYR A 7 8.38 -5.08 20.22
N PRO A 8 8.19 -6.17 19.47
CA PRO A 8 7.02 -6.57 18.70
C PRO A 8 5.92 -7.22 19.53
N LEU A 9 4.66 -6.97 19.16
CA LEU A 9 3.49 -7.58 19.83
C LEU A 9 3.34 -9.07 19.52
N TRP A 10 3.92 -9.54 18.45
CA TRP A 10 3.84 -10.92 18.00
C TRP A 10 5.17 -11.39 17.39
N LEU A 11 5.80 -12.36 18.02
CA LEU A 11 7.06 -12.94 17.56
C LEU A 11 7.03 -14.46 17.71
N PRO A 12 6.35 -15.19 16.80
CA PRO A 12 6.26 -16.63 16.87
C PRO A 12 7.65 -17.25 16.73
N PHE A 13 7.93 -18.27 17.55
CA PHE A 13 9.21 -18.98 17.57
C PHE A 13 10.45 -18.09 17.86
N LYS A 14 10.24 -16.88 18.39
CA LYS A 14 11.31 -15.87 18.59
C LYS A 14 12.15 -15.61 17.32
N ASN A 15 11.53 -15.71 16.16
CA ASN A 15 12.18 -15.56 14.87
C ASN A 15 11.34 -14.67 13.94
N GLU A 16 11.81 -13.47 13.67
CA GLU A 16 11.15 -12.50 12.80
C GLU A 16 11.08 -12.94 11.31
N TRP A 17 12.01 -13.80 10.87
CA TRP A 17 11.98 -14.35 9.51
C TRP A 17 10.81 -15.30 9.28
N TRP A 18 10.29 -15.93 10.33
CA TRP A 18 9.04 -16.68 10.23
C TRP A 18 7.86 -15.75 9.90
N THR A 19 7.77 -14.63 10.60
CA THR A 19 6.77 -13.58 10.32
C THR A 19 6.91 -13.04 8.90
N PHE A 20 8.15 -12.84 8.44
CA PHE A 20 8.44 -12.44 7.06
C PHE A 20 7.85 -13.40 6.04
N PHE A 21 8.09 -14.71 6.17
CA PHE A 21 7.55 -15.70 5.23
C PHE A 21 6.02 -15.79 5.28
N VAL A 22 5.42 -15.65 6.45
CA VAL A 22 3.95 -15.62 6.59
C VAL A 22 3.36 -14.40 5.87
N ILE A 23 3.92 -13.22 6.08
CA ILE A 23 3.47 -12.00 5.40
C ILE A 23 3.71 -12.08 3.89
N LEU A 24 4.87 -12.54 3.45
CA LEU A 24 5.17 -12.74 2.04
C LEU A 24 4.15 -13.68 1.37
N ALA A 25 3.88 -14.83 1.99
CA ALA A 25 2.88 -15.78 1.49
C ALA A 25 1.47 -15.16 1.45
N SER A 26 1.10 -14.42 2.50
CA SER A 26 -0.21 -13.73 2.56
C SER A 26 -0.37 -12.71 1.45
N ILE A 27 0.66 -11.89 1.17
CA ILE A 27 0.61 -10.91 0.08
C ILE A 27 0.52 -11.62 -1.27
N LEU A 28 1.28 -12.69 -1.50
CA LEU A 28 1.20 -13.47 -2.74
C LEU A 28 -0.20 -14.08 -2.95
N ILE A 29 -0.82 -14.58 -1.88
CA ILE A 29 -2.19 -15.10 -1.92
C ILE A 29 -3.18 -13.97 -2.29
N ILE A 30 -3.04 -12.78 -1.71
CA ILE A 30 -3.90 -11.63 -2.03
C ILE A 30 -3.74 -11.24 -3.51
N VAL A 31 -2.51 -11.21 -4.02
CA VAL A 31 -2.25 -10.91 -5.43
C VAL A 31 -2.89 -11.96 -6.35
N MET A 32 -2.73 -13.24 -6.05
CA MET A 32 -3.35 -14.31 -6.81
C MET A 32 -4.89 -14.27 -6.76
N ALA A 33 -5.45 -14.02 -5.58
CA ALA A 33 -6.90 -13.86 -5.41
C ALA A 33 -7.43 -12.65 -6.21
N SER A 34 -6.69 -11.55 -6.25
CA SER A 34 -7.06 -10.37 -7.01
C SER A 34 -7.13 -10.65 -8.53
N GLU A 35 -6.18 -11.40 -9.07
CA GLU A 35 -6.21 -11.83 -10.47
C GLU A 35 -7.43 -12.74 -10.78
N LEU A 36 -7.77 -13.62 -9.84
CA LEU A 36 -8.95 -14.48 -9.98
C LEU A 36 -10.24 -13.66 -9.95
N ILE A 37 -10.37 -12.70 -9.01
CA ILE A 37 -11.52 -11.78 -8.89
C ILE A 37 -11.73 -11.01 -10.20
N LEU A 38 -10.66 -10.51 -10.81
CA LEU A 38 -10.73 -9.83 -12.11
C LEU A 38 -11.13 -10.78 -13.24
N LYS A 39 -10.56 -11.98 -13.28
CA LYS A 39 -10.90 -12.99 -14.28
C LYS A 39 -12.37 -13.39 -14.21
N LEU A 40 -12.92 -13.47 -12.99
CA LEU A 40 -14.34 -13.74 -12.73
C LEU A 40 -15.24 -12.51 -12.94
N ARG A 41 -14.68 -11.32 -13.27
CA ARG A 41 -15.39 -10.05 -13.47
C ARG A 41 -16.23 -9.62 -12.25
N MET A 42 -15.80 -9.96 -11.03
CA MET A 42 -16.51 -9.62 -9.79
C MET A 42 -16.33 -8.16 -9.39
N LEU A 43 -15.19 -7.56 -9.73
CA LEU A 43 -14.85 -6.16 -9.45
C LEU A 43 -14.33 -5.47 -10.72
N SER A 44 -14.49 -4.15 -10.78
CA SER A 44 -13.78 -3.34 -11.77
C SER A 44 -12.27 -3.34 -11.49
N PRO A 45 -11.41 -3.15 -12.51
CA PRO A 45 -9.96 -3.09 -12.31
C PRO A 45 -9.54 -2.04 -11.26
N GLU A 46 -10.20 -0.88 -11.26
CA GLU A 46 -9.95 0.22 -10.34
C GLU A 46 -10.31 -0.15 -8.89
N SER A 47 -11.50 -0.75 -8.70
CA SER A 47 -11.96 -1.21 -7.39
C SER A 47 -11.06 -2.33 -6.85
N ASN A 48 -10.70 -3.28 -7.69
CA ASN A 48 -9.80 -4.37 -7.33
C ASN A 48 -8.42 -3.85 -6.88
N ARG A 49 -7.86 -2.89 -7.62
CA ARG A 49 -6.59 -2.24 -7.25
C ARG A 49 -6.69 -1.57 -5.87
N ARG A 50 -7.77 -0.85 -5.57
CA ARG A 50 -7.99 -0.21 -4.25
C ARG A 50 -8.07 -1.23 -3.13
N VAL A 51 -8.80 -2.33 -3.34
CA VAL A 51 -8.92 -3.42 -2.37
C VAL A 51 -7.56 -4.05 -2.07
N VAL A 52 -6.80 -4.41 -3.11
CA VAL A 52 -5.45 -4.95 -2.97
C VAL A 52 -4.53 -3.98 -2.23
N HIS A 53 -4.59 -2.68 -2.57
CA HIS A 53 -3.80 -1.64 -1.93
C HIS A 53 -4.09 -1.56 -0.42
N ILE A 54 -5.37 -1.59 -0.02
CA ILE A 54 -5.75 -1.56 1.40
C ILE A 54 -5.24 -2.81 2.13
N PHE A 55 -5.43 -4.00 1.57
CA PHE A 55 -4.97 -5.24 2.21
C PHE A 55 -3.45 -5.30 2.36
N ILE A 56 -2.72 -5.04 1.30
CA ILE A 56 -1.24 -5.03 1.35
C ILE A 56 -0.76 -3.90 2.24
N GLY A 57 -1.35 -2.71 2.12
CA GLY A 57 -1.03 -1.56 2.94
C GLY A 57 -1.23 -1.82 4.44
N THR A 58 -2.25 -2.61 4.82
CA THR A 58 -2.44 -3.03 6.21
C THR A 58 -1.26 -3.84 6.74
N PHE A 59 -0.76 -4.82 5.98
CA PHE A 59 0.45 -5.57 6.38
C PHE A 59 1.68 -4.66 6.49
N VAL A 60 1.82 -3.72 5.56
CA VAL A 60 2.90 -2.74 5.55
C VAL A 60 2.83 -1.83 6.78
N THR A 61 1.64 -1.32 7.10
CA THR A 61 1.40 -0.46 8.28
C THR A 61 1.67 -1.19 9.59
N LEU A 62 1.34 -2.48 9.67
CA LEU A 62 1.57 -3.30 10.86
C LEU A 62 3.03 -3.77 11.01
N SER A 63 3.87 -3.58 9.99
CA SER A 63 5.26 -4.09 10.01
C SER A 63 6.08 -3.64 11.22
N PRO A 64 6.03 -2.36 11.70
CA PRO A 64 6.79 -1.96 12.89
C PRO A 64 6.29 -2.61 14.19
N ILE A 65 5.09 -3.18 14.17
CA ILE A 65 4.47 -3.84 15.33
C ILE A 65 4.87 -5.32 15.42
N VAL A 66 5.14 -5.94 14.27
CA VAL A 66 5.36 -7.40 14.19
C VAL A 66 6.81 -7.80 13.91
N PHE A 67 7.67 -6.85 13.50
CA PHE A 67 9.09 -7.08 13.31
C PHE A 67 9.93 -6.38 14.37
N THR A 68 11.06 -7.00 14.75
CA THR A 68 12.03 -6.43 15.70
C THR A 68 13.01 -5.46 15.03
N SER A 69 13.25 -5.66 13.73
CA SER A 69 14.22 -4.87 12.97
C SER A 69 13.65 -4.44 11.62
N TYR A 70 14.26 -3.43 11.02
CA TYR A 70 13.86 -2.95 9.70
C TYR A 70 14.23 -3.93 8.56
N LEU A 71 15.11 -4.89 8.83
CA LEU A 71 15.70 -5.73 7.78
C LEU A 71 14.68 -6.62 7.05
N PRO A 72 13.80 -7.40 7.75
CA PRO A 72 12.79 -8.20 7.05
C PRO A 72 11.78 -7.36 6.26
N PRO A 73 11.17 -6.28 6.81
CA PRO A 73 10.23 -5.46 6.04
C PRO A 73 10.90 -4.71 4.89
N ALA A 74 12.15 -4.24 5.03
CA ALA A 74 12.91 -3.66 3.93
C ALA A 74 13.21 -4.69 2.83
N THR A 75 13.56 -5.93 3.21
CA THR A 75 13.74 -7.03 2.25
C THR A 75 12.45 -7.35 1.52
N LEU A 76 11.31 -7.34 2.22
CA LEU A 76 10.00 -7.53 1.62
C LEU A 76 9.71 -6.43 0.57
N ALA A 77 9.91 -5.17 0.94
CA ALA A 77 9.74 -4.03 0.04
C ALA A 77 10.63 -4.16 -1.21
N PHE A 78 11.90 -4.51 -1.03
CA PHE A 78 12.85 -4.69 -2.12
C PHE A 78 12.43 -5.80 -3.10
N ILE A 79 11.96 -6.95 -2.58
CA ILE A 79 11.41 -8.04 -3.39
C ILE A 79 10.23 -7.53 -4.23
N PHE A 80 9.31 -6.77 -3.61
CA PHE A 80 8.15 -6.25 -4.34
C PHE A 80 8.49 -5.14 -5.34
N ILE A 81 9.53 -4.33 -5.11
CA ILE A 81 10.05 -3.40 -6.14
C ILE A 81 10.46 -4.18 -7.39
N ILE A 82 11.25 -5.24 -7.21
CA ILE A 82 11.72 -6.07 -8.33
C ILE A 82 10.56 -6.77 -9.02
N LEU A 83 9.66 -7.41 -8.27
CA LEU A 83 8.51 -8.12 -8.84
C LEU A 83 7.58 -7.18 -9.61
N ASN A 84 7.27 -6.00 -9.07
CA ASN A 84 6.42 -5.02 -9.74
C ASN A 84 7.10 -4.42 -10.98
N TYR A 85 8.40 -4.19 -10.94
CA TYR A 85 9.16 -3.75 -12.10
C TYR A 85 9.10 -4.78 -13.25
N PHE A 86 9.32 -6.06 -12.94
CA PHE A 86 9.20 -7.13 -13.93
C PHE A 86 7.76 -7.34 -14.42
N ALA A 87 6.77 -7.24 -13.52
CA ALA A 87 5.36 -7.33 -13.87
C ALA A 87 4.94 -6.21 -14.83
N TYR A 88 5.39 -4.98 -14.54
CA TYR A 88 5.17 -3.81 -15.38
C TYR A 88 5.83 -3.97 -16.76
N SER A 89 7.10 -4.34 -16.80
CA SER A 89 7.86 -4.54 -18.05
C SER A 89 7.25 -5.61 -18.95
N ASN A 90 6.72 -6.69 -18.38
CA ASN A 90 6.14 -7.82 -19.14
C ASN A 90 4.62 -7.72 -19.33
N LYS A 91 3.98 -6.61 -18.93
CA LYS A 91 2.52 -6.41 -18.98
C LYS A 91 1.72 -7.57 -18.33
N ARG A 92 2.28 -8.19 -17.30
CA ARG A 92 1.66 -9.25 -16.51
C ARG A 92 0.92 -8.66 -15.30
N PHE A 93 0.03 -9.46 -14.69
CA PHE A 93 -0.75 -9.09 -13.51
C PHE A 93 -1.65 -7.86 -13.73
N LYS A 94 -2.66 -8.04 -14.60
CA LYS A 94 -3.66 -7.02 -14.93
C LYS A 94 -4.49 -6.55 -13.73
N GLY A 95 -4.54 -7.34 -12.65
CA GLY A 95 -5.22 -7.03 -11.41
C GLY A 95 -4.56 -5.94 -10.58
N ILE A 96 -3.26 -5.77 -10.75
CA ILE A 96 -2.47 -4.75 -10.06
C ILE A 96 -2.26 -3.54 -10.98
N HIS A 97 -2.13 -3.79 -12.28
CA HIS A 97 -1.92 -2.76 -13.30
C HIS A 97 -3.21 -2.55 -14.10
N SER A 98 -3.91 -1.43 -13.85
CA SER A 98 -5.09 -1.05 -14.63
C SER A 98 -4.73 -0.88 -16.11
N GLN A 99 -5.57 -1.41 -17.02
CA GLN A 99 -5.38 -1.25 -18.47
C GLN A 99 -5.71 0.16 -18.97
N SER A 100 -6.48 0.94 -18.20
CA SER A 100 -6.98 2.25 -18.60
C SER A 100 -6.02 3.40 -18.30
N ARG A 101 -5.07 3.22 -17.37
CA ARG A 101 -4.07 4.23 -17.00
C ARG A 101 -2.72 3.57 -16.74
N ILE A 102 -1.67 4.11 -17.32
CA ILE A 102 -0.29 3.78 -16.93
C ILE A 102 -0.06 4.47 -15.59
N THR A 103 -0.18 3.72 -14.48
CA THR A 103 0.10 4.26 -13.16
C THR A 103 1.37 3.62 -12.60
N TYR A 104 2.33 4.46 -12.26
CA TYR A 104 3.56 4.02 -11.59
C TYR A 104 3.37 3.76 -10.09
N GLY A 105 2.15 3.94 -9.58
CA GLY A 105 1.83 3.78 -8.15
C GLY A 105 2.21 2.43 -7.56
N THR A 106 2.09 1.36 -8.33
CA THR A 106 2.49 0.00 -7.91
C THR A 106 4.00 -0.15 -7.68
N ILE A 107 4.81 0.70 -8.33
CA ILE A 107 6.27 0.73 -8.16
C ILE A 107 6.63 1.73 -7.07
N TYR A 108 6.00 2.91 -7.05
CA TYR A 108 6.30 3.95 -6.07
C TYR A 108 5.92 3.57 -4.64
N PHE A 109 4.84 2.81 -4.46
CA PHE A 109 4.41 2.37 -3.13
C PHE A 109 5.50 1.55 -2.41
N PRO A 110 6.02 0.44 -2.96
CA PRO A 110 7.07 -0.31 -2.29
C PRO A 110 8.40 0.45 -2.20
N ILE A 111 8.70 1.38 -3.13
CA ILE A 111 9.88 2.26 -3.01
C ILE A 111 9.71 3.19 -1.81
N GLY A 112 8.57 3.85 -1.68
CA GLY A 112 8.27 4.72 -0.53
C GLY A 112 8.35 3.95 0.78
N TYR A 113 7.75 2.76 0.84
CA TYR A 113 7.82 1.88 2.00
C TYR A 113 9.26 1.49 2.34
N PHE A 114 10.07 1.12 1.36
CA PHE A 114 11.49 0.80 1.56
C PHE A 114 12.26 1.96 2.18
N ILE A 115 12.12 3.16 1.60
CA ILE A 115 12.82 4.36 2.08
C ILE A 115 12.41 4.69 3.51
N ILE A 116 11.10 4.75 3.79
CA ILE A 116 10.58 5.09 5.11
C ILE A 116 11.04 4.05 6.14
N THR A 117 10.98 2.77 5.81
CA THR A 117 11.41 1.67 6.69
C THR A 117 12.90 1.76 7.02
N VAL A 118 13.76 1.99 6.04
CA VAL A 118 15.21 2.06 6.26
C VAL A 118 15.61 3.33 7.02
N CYS A 119 14.99 4.47 6.71
CA CYS A 119 15.40 5.76 7.28
C CYS A 119 14.75 6.06 8.63
N PHE A 120 13.54 5.58 8.89
CA PHE A 120 12.73 6.01 10.03
C PHE A 120 12.28 4.87 10.96
N TRP A 121 12.89 3.71 10.89
CA TRP A 121 12.50 2.54 11.70
C TRP A 121 12.41 2.83 13.19
N GLN A 122 13.28 3.70 13.70
CA GLN A 122 13.33 4.06 15.12
C GLN A 122 12.11 4.89 15.58
N TYR A 123 11.36 5.44 14.63
CA TYR A 123 10.20 6.29 14.89
C TYR A 123 8.90 5.54 14.56
N THR A 124 8.63 4.47 15.32
CA THR A 124 7.51 3.54 15.08
C THR A 124 6.17 4.25 14.89
N GLU A 125 5.86 5.25 15.70
CA GLU A 125 4.60 6.01 15.60
C GLU A 125 4.50 6.79 14.29
N LEU A 126 5.59 7.45 13.87
CA LEU A 126 5.64 8.16 12.59
C LEU A 126 5.49 7.20 11.40
N LEU A 127 6.11 6.02 11.49
CA LEU A 127 5.95 4.97 10.48
C LEU A 127 4.49 4.54 10.36
N ILE A 128 3.84 4.19 11.48
CA ILE A 128 2.45 3.74 11.50
C ILE A 128 1.53 4.84 10.93
N ILE A 129 1.68 6.08 11.37
CA ILE A 129 0.86 7.21 10.90
C ILE A 129 1.07 7.42 9.40
N SER A 130 2.32 7.52 8.94
CA SER A 130 2.63 7.78 7.53
C SER A 130 2.13 6.66 6.62
N LEU A 131 2.31 5.40 7.04
CA LEU A 131 1.84 4.23 6.28
C LEU A 131 0.32 4.09 6.34
N SER A 132 -0.34 4.48 7.45
CA SER A 132 -1.80 4.53 7.55
C SER A 132 -2.40 5.56 6.59
N ILE A 133 -1.80 6.74 6.49
CA ILE A 133 -2.21 7.76 5.52
C ILE A 133 -2.12 7.20 4.10
N LEU A 134 -0.98 6.60 3.75
CA LEU A 134 -0.79 6.03 2.42
C LEU A 134 -1.77 4.87 2.13
N THR A 135 -2.04 4.03 3.13
CA THR A 135 -2.91 2.85 3.00
C THR A 135 -4.39 3.19 2.90
N ILE A 136 -4.85 4.23 3.60
CA ILE A 136 -6.27 4.55 3.75
C ILE A 136 -6.64 5.80 2.94
N ALA A 137 -5.88 6.90 3.07
CA ALA A 137 -6.25 8.16 2.44
C ALA A 137 -6.08 8.11 0.91
N ASP A 138 -5.09 7.41 0.36
CA ASP A 138 -4.89 7.30 -1.09
C ASP A 138 -6.04 6.54 -1.79
N PRO A 139 -6.49 5.36 -1.34
CA PRO A 139 -7.66 4.69 -1.92
C PRO A 139 -8.96 5.49 -1.78
N ILE A 140 -9.17 6.19 -0.67
CA ILE A 140 -10.35 7.04 -0.47
C ILE A 140 -10.32 8.22 -1.44
N ALA A 141 -9.17 8.89 -1.59
CA ALA A 141 -9.00 9.98 -2.54
C ALA A 141 -9.26 9.53 -3.99
N SER A 142 -8.72 8.37 -4.36
CA SER A 142 -8.97 7.76 -5.66
C SER A 142 -10.46 7.46 -5.87
N TYR A 143 -11.13 6.89 -4.87
CA TYR A 143 -12.55 6.58 -4.95
C TYR A 143 -13.43 7.84 -5.11
N VAL A 144 -13.18 8.86 -4.29
CA VAL A 144 -13.89 10.13 -4.35
C VAL A 144 -13.64 10.82 -5.70
N GLY A 145 -12.37 10.90 -6.12
CA GLY A 145 -12.01 11.57 -7.38
C GLY A 145 -12.61 10.90 -8.61
N GLU A 146 -12.77 9.56 -8.60
CA GLU A 146 -13.36 8.82 -9.73
C GLU A 146 -14.90 8.90 -9.77
N ASN A 147 -15.57 9.07 -8.61
CA ASN A 147 -17.03 9.07 -8.51
C ASN A 147 -17.64 10.47 -8.47
N THR A 148 -16.85 11.52 -8.50
CA THR A 148 -17.38 12.89 -8.49
C THR A 148 -17.73 13.33 -9.92
N SER A 149 -18.95 13.83 -10.09
CA SER A 149 -19.50 14.22 -11.39
C SER A 149 -19.02 15.60 -11.88
N ASN A 150 -18.39 16.40 -11.03
CA ASN A 150 -17.85 17.70 -11.39
C ASN A 150 -16.41 17.53 -11.90
N ASN A 151 -16.21 17.85 -13.17
CA ASN A 151 -14.91 17.72 -13.84
C ASN A 151 -13.91 18.82 -13.43
N ASN A 152 -13.66 19.01 -12.13
CA ASN A 152 -12.57 19.85 -11.65
C ASN A 152 -11.26 19.08 -11.71
N GLU A 153 -10.94 18.56 -12.92
CA GLU A 153 -9.71 17.83 -13.17
C GLU A 153 -8.54 18.78 -13.39
N PHE A 154 -7.41 18.42 -12.84
CA PHE A 154 -6.13 19.03 -13.18
C PHE A 154 -5.10 17.91 -13.45
N THR A 155 -4.12 18.24 -14.28
CA THR A 155 -3.10 17.27 -14.68
C THR A 155 -1.79 17.63 -14.01
N ILE A 156 -1.20 16.65 -13.29
CA ILE A 156 0.17 16.75 -12.78
C ILE A 156 0.99 15.71 -13.56
N TRP A 157 1.90 16.19 -14.39
CA TRP A 157 2.64 15.40 -15.35
C TRP A 157 1.66 14.63 -16.28
N GLU A 158 1.59 13.31 -16.19
CA GLU A 158 0.70 12.47 -17.00
C GLU A 158 -0.54 11.99 -16.24
N ASP A 159 -0.62 12.27 -14.93
CA ASP A 159 -1.70 11.84 -14.05
C ASP A 159 -2.80 12.89 -13.92
N LYS A 160 -4.03 12.49 -14.20
CA LYS A 160 -5.23 13.30 -13.93
C LYS A 160 -5.63 13.15 -12.47
N LYS A 161 -5.81 14.28 -11.81
CA LYS A 161 -6.28 14.39 -10.43
C LYS A 161 -7.52 15.28 -10.38
N THR A 162 -8.31 15.14 -9.30
CA THR A 162 -9.49 15.98 -9.06
C THR A 162 -9.32 16.78 -7.76
N ILE A 163 -9.92 17.95 -7.70
CA ILE A 163 -9.90 18.78 -6.49
C ILE A 163 -10.58 18.04 -5.34
N GLU A 164 -11.69 17.36 -5.62
CA GLU A 164 -12.47 16.60 -4.65
C GLU A 164 -11.68 15.41 -4.09
N GLY A 165 -10.96 14.68 -4.94
CA GLY A 165 -10.07 13.60 -4.50
C GLY A 165 -8.93 14.13 -3.61
N THR A 166 -8.36 15.29 -3.96
CA THR A 166 -7.32 15.94 -3.16
C THR A 166 -7.86 16.39 -1.80
N ALA A 167 -9.06 16.97 -1.78
CA ALA A 167 -9.72 17.34 -0.52
C ALA A 167 -10.02 16.12 0.37
N ALA A 168 -10.50 15.03 -0.23
CA ALA A 168 -10.74 13.78 0.48
C ALA A 168 -9.45 13.20 1.08
N PHE A 169 -8.33 13.25 0.33
CA PHE A 169 -7.02 12.87 0.86
C PHE A 169 -6.64 13.69 2.08
N PHE A 170 -6.74 15.02 1.99
CA PHE A 170 -6.38 15.93 3.07
C PHE A 170 -7.24 15.69 4.32
N ILE A 171 -8.57 15.59 4.16
CA ILE A 171 -9.50 15.35 5.28
C ILE A 171 -9.19 14.01 5.95
N THR A 172 -9.05 12.94 5.17
CA THR A 172 -8.78 11.60 5.70
C THR A 172 -7.42 11.55 6.40
N SER A 173 -6.39 12.18 5.83
CA SER A 173 -5.06 12.27 6.45
C SER A 173 -5.12 13.02 7.78
N THR A 174 -5.89 14.10 7.84
CA THR A 174 -6.09 14.87 9.08
C THR A 174 -6.75 14.01 10.15
N VAL A 175 -7.80 13.25 9.81
CA VAL A 175 -8.49 12.35 10.76
C VAL A 175 -7.57 11.22 11.27
N ILE A 176 -6.62 10.75 10.45
CA ILE A 176 -5.67 9.71 10.88
C ILE A 176 -4.63 10.26 11.86
N VAL A 177 -4.26 11.54 11.73
CA VAL A 177 -3.23 12.18 12.56
C VAL A 177 -3.76 12.63 13.91
N PHE A 178 -5.04 13.04 14.00
CA PHE A 178 -5.69 13.57 15.21
C PHE A 178 -6.70 12.61 15.81
#